data_2aa2351a22848aa91ef67d9cfff98cb4
#
_entry.id   2aa2351a22848aa91ef67d9cfff98cb4
#
_cell.length_a   1.000
_cell.length_b   1.000
_cell.length_c   1.000
_cell.angle_alpha   90.00
_cell.angle_beta   90.00
_cell.angle_gamma   90.00
#
_symmetry.space_group_name_H-M   'P 1'
#
loop_
_entity.id
_entity.type
_entity.pdbx_description
1 polymer ?
#
loop_
_entity_poly.entity_id
_entity_poly.type
_entity_poly.pdbx_seq_one_letter_code
_entity_poly.pdbx_strand_id
1 'polypeptide(L)' 'MLVYKVVELSTVTEDVVEECLNTWVGQGWRFDSLQFAMRESSRRPSMAFVVFTREDKG' A
#
# COMPACT_ATOMS: atom_id res chain seq x y z
N MET A 1 -15.66 13.36 -4.57
CA MET A 1 -15.80 12.20 -3.66
C MET A 1 -14.44 11.54 -3.47
N LEU A 2 -14.11 11.24 -2.23
CA LEU A 2 -12.84 10.58 -1.94
C LEU A 2 -12.93 9.08 -2.26
N VAL A 3 -11.97 8.60 -3.04
CA VAL A 3 -11.91 7.19 -3.45
C VAL A 3 -10.69 6.55 -2.82
N TYR A 4 -10.85 5.34 -2.30
CA TYR A 4 -9.77 4.57 -1.69
C TYR A 4 -9.33 3.45 -2.60
N LYS A 5 -8.04 3.17 -2.56
CA LYS A 5 -7.45 2.00 -3.22
C LYS A 5 -6.59 1.26 -2.22
N VAL A 6 -6.80 -0.04 -2.11
CA VAL A 6 -6.01 -0.90 -1.22
C VAL A 6 -5.20 -1.86 -2.07
N VAL A 7 -3.90 -1.88 -1.86
CA VAL A 7 -2.98 -2.77 -2.57
C VAL A 7 -2.39 -3.74 -1.57
N GLU A 8 -2.60 -5.03 -1.82
CA GLU A 8 -2.04 -6.07 -0.97
C GLU A 8 -0.67 -6.47 -1.49
N LEU A 9 0.30 -6.52 -0.58
CA LEU A 9 1.65 -6.98 -0.89
C LEU A 9 1.90 -8.30 -0.16
N SER A 10 2.13 -9.36 -0.92
CA SER A 10 2.41 -10.69 -0.38
C SER A 10 3.87 -10.84 0.03
N THR A 11 4.74 -9.96 -0.44
CA THR A 11 6.15 -9.90 -0.08
C THR A 11 6.43 -8.50 0.43
N VAL A 12 7.03 -8.39 1.61
CA VAL A 12 7.29 -7.10 2.22
C VAL A 12 8.79 -6.86 2.29
N THR A 13 9.30 -6.17 1.30
CA THR A 13 10.67 -5.68 1.24
C THR A 13 10.62 -4.21 0.87
N GLU A 14 11.71 -3.50 1.13
CA GLU A 14 11.74 -2.07 0.78
C GLU A 14 11.56 -1.85 -0.72
N ASP A 15 12.11 -2.74 -1.54
CA ASP A 15 11.99 -2.64 -3.00
C ASP A 15 10.55 -2.78 -3.45
N VAL A 16 9.83 -3.77 -2.89
CA VAL A 16 8.44 -4.01 -3.26
C VAL A 16 7.55 -2.86 -2.80
N VAL A 17 7.77 -2.37 -1.59
CA VAL A 17 6.98 -1.25 -1.07
C VAL A 17 7.25 0.00 -1.89
N GLU A 18 8.51 0.28 -2.18
CA GLU A 18 8.89 1.46 -2.97
C GLU A 18 8.28 1.41 -4.37
N GLU A 19 8.35 0.26 -5.02
CA GLU A 19 7.77 0.10 -6.35
C GLU A 19 6.26 0.32 -6.31
N CYS A 20 5.58 -0.22 -5.30
CA CYS A 20 4.15 -0.02 -5.14
C CYS A 20 3.80 1.46 -4.98
N LEU A 21 4.53 2.17 -4.11
CA LEU A 21 4.30 3.58 -3.89
C LEU A 21 4.50 4.39 -5.17
N ASN A 22 5.60 4.14 -5.87
CA ASN A 22 5.92 4.89 -7.08
C ASN A 22 4.92 4.62 -8.20
N THR A 23 4.46 3.37 -8.33
CA THR A 23 3.50 3.00 -9.35
C THR A 23 2.19 3.76 -9.18
N TRP A 24 1.64 3.75 -7.99
CA TRP A 24 0.31 4.33 -7.77
C TRP A 24 0.33 5.84 -7.61
N VAL A 25 1.35 6.37 -6.93
CA VAL A 25 1.52 7.83 -6.85
C VAL A 25 1.74 8.41 -8.24
N GLY A 26 2.47 7.69 -9.10
CA GLY A 26 2.67 8.10 -10.48
C GLY A 26 1.39 8.14 -11.31
N GLN A 27 0.34 7.44 -10.86
CA GLN A 27 -0.95 7.45 -11.53
C GLN A 27 -1.96 8.42 -10.91
N GLY A 28 -1.49 9.28 -10.00
CA GLY A 28 -2.34 10.30 -9.41
C GLY A 28 -2.93 9.94 -8.06
N TRP A 29 -2.54 8.81 -7.51
CA TRP A 29 -2.99 8.41 -6.17
C TRP A 29 -2.11 9.04 -5.11
N ARG A 30 -2.68 9.27 -3.94
CA ARG A 30 -1.96 9.78 -2.78
C ARG A 30 -1.79 8.66 -1.78
N PHE A 31 -0.61 8.56 -1.20
CA PHE A 31 -0.38 7.61 -0.13
C PHE A 31 -1.15 8.04 1.12
N ASP A 32 -1.89 7.13 1.71
CA ASP A 32 -2.65 7.37 2.93
C ASP A 32 -2.03 6.65 4.12
N SER A 33 -1.95 5.33 4.04
CA SER A 33 -1.44 4.55 5.16
C SER A 33 -0.86 3.22 4.70
N LEU A 34 -0.05 2.64 5.58
CA LEU A 34 0.56 1.34 5.34
C LEU A 34 0.39 0.52 6.60
N GLN A 35 -0.18 -0.66 6.47
CA GLN A 35 -0.40 -1.57 7.58
C GLN A 35 0.23 -2.91 7.30
N PHE A 36 0.82 -3.52 8.32
CA PHE A 36 1.47 -4.82 8.20
C PHE A 36 0.65 -5.89 8.90
N ALA A 37 0.65 -7.08 8.30
CA ALA A 37 0.12 -8.28 8.94
C ALA A 37 1.29 -9.19 9.24
N MET A 38 1.39 -9.65 10.48
CA MET A 38 2.47 -10.50 10.94
C MET A 38 1.95 -11.83 11.42
N ARG A 39 2.71 -12.89 11.15
CA ARG A 39 2.42 -14.20 11.71
C ARG A 39 2.90 -14.24 13.15
N GLU A 40 2.25 -15.03 14.01
CA GLU A 40 2.56 -15.14 15.43
C GLU A 40 4.02 -15.38 15.73
N SER A 41 4.67 -16.21 14.95
CA SER A 41 6.06 -16.60 15.22
C SER A 41 7.07 -15.85 14.36
N SER A 42 6.62 -14.89 13.55
CA SER A 42 7.50 -14.18 12.64
C SER A 42 7.95 -12.84 13.21
N ARG A 43 9.21 -12.50 12.97
CA ARG A 43 9.75 -11.19 13.33
C ARG A 43 9.60 -10.17 12.20
N ARG A 44 9.19 -10.64 11.03
CA ARG A 44 9.00 -9.79 9.86
C ARG A 44 7.55 -9.85 9.40
N PRO A 45 7.02 -8.74 8.87
CA PRO A 45 5.69 -8.77 8.29
C PRO A 45 5.62 -9.78 7.16
N SER A 46 4.56 -10.57 7.12
CA SER A 46 4.34 -11.53 6.06
C SER A 46 3.59 -10.92 4.89
N MET A 47 2.83 -9.86 5.15
CA MET A 47 2.13 -9.14 4.10
C MET A 47 1.86 -7.70 4.55
N ALA A 48 1.54 -6.85 3.59
CA ALA A 48 1.23 -5.47 3.87
C ALA A 48 0.05 -5.02 3.03
N PHE A 49 -0.67 -4.04 3.54
CA PHE A 49 -1.77 -3.39 2.83
C PHE A 49 -1.43 -1.91 2.74
N VAL A 50 -1.30 -1.43 1.51
CA VAL A 50 -1.00 -0.02 1.26
C VAL A 50 -2.30 0.65 0.83
N VAL A 51 -2.67 1.71 1.53
CA VAL A 51 -3.90 2.42 1.25
C VAL A 51 -3.58 3.73 0.56
N PHE A 52 -4.23 3.96 -0.56
CA PHE A 52 -4.12 5.20 -1.32
C PHE A 52 -5.47 5.87 -1.42
N THR A 53 -5.45 7.17 -1.61
CA THR A 53 -6.68 7.94 -1.79
C THR A 53 -6.55 8.83 -3.02
N ARG A 54 -7.70 9.18 -3.58
CA ARG A 54 -7.77 10.10 -4.69
C ARG A 54 -9.11 10.81 -4.66
N GLU A 55 -9.09 12.08 -4.99
CA GLU A 55 -10.33 12.84 -5.13
C GLU A 55 -10.89 12.61 -6.52
N ASP A 56 -12.13 12.13 -6.58
CA ASP A 56 -12.83 11.91 -7.84
C ASP A 56 -13.85 13.00 -8.03
N LYS A 57 -13.70 13.77 -9.09
CA LYS A 57 -14.59 14.88 -9.42
C LYS A 57 -15.78 14.46 -10.27
N GLY A 58 -15.75 13.23 -10.76
CA GLY A 58 -16.74 12.71 -11.71
C GLY A 58 -18.09 12.34 -11.13
#